data_f42f90a396a5b54770c36f5a6924a0a6
#
_entry.id   f42f90a396a5b54770c36f5a6924a0a6
#
_cell.length_a   1.000
_cell.length_b   1.000
_cell.length_c   1.000
_cell.angle_alpha   90.00
_cell.angle_beta   90.00
_cell.angle_gamma   90.00
#
_symmetry.space_group_name_H-M   'P 1'
#
loop_
_entity.id
_entity.type
_entity.pdbx_description
1 polymer ?
#
loop_
_entity_poly.entity_id
_entity_poly.type
_entity_poly.pdbx_seq_one_letter_code
_entity_poly.pdbx_strand_id
1 'polypeptide(L)'
;AELQAEATLATTLPAAHEWALAEDAQPAARTAVAQQAPPAATSFANLELVALEEERPALVGVVLVLAGVGGPDAVRKLLGALPAEFERAVLVQLRLDGGRYDNLVKQLSRVSKLKVTMAMPGDALAAGTVYVMPEGVGVADAGSGLAFIDDTGELIGVLPPQESAVLVLSGADSARVDAALALAGNGAWVAGQALEGCYDAAAVTLLAAGGAELGTPAQLAQTLVARWA
;
A
#
# COMPACT_ATOMS: atom_id res chain seq x y z
N ALA A 1 40.42 -49.74 5.54
CA ALA A 1 39.34 -50.71 5.41
C ALA A 1 38.08 -49.96 5.05
N GLU A 2 37.72 -49.97 3.80
CA GLU A 2 36.58 -50.66 3.16
C GLU A 2 35.23 -50.02 3.52
N LEU A 3 34.29 -49.78 2.67
CA LEU A 3 33.98 -50.00 1.24
C LEU A 3 32.77 -49.18 0.92
N GLN A 4 32.75 -48.56 -0.22
CA GLN A 4 31.75 -48.42 -1.26
C GLN A 4 30.32 -48.91 -0.98
N ALA A 5 29.32 -48.08 -1.28
CA ALA A 5 28.18 -48.52 -2.09
C ALA A 5 27.49 -47.27 -2.72
N GLU A 6 27.69 -47.12 -3.99
CA GLU A 6 26.86 -46.32 -4.89
C GLU A 6 25.47 -46.97 -4.99
N ALA A 7 24.43 -46.16 -4.98
CA ALA A 7 23.12 -46.54 -5.46
C ALA A 7 22.59 -45.48 -6.41
N THR A 8 22.83 -45.66 -7.66
CA THR A 8 22.25 -45.01 -8.81
C THR A 8 20.76 -45.31 -8.88
N LEU A 9 19.87 -44.34 -8.66
CA LEU A 9 18.48 -44.48 -9.02
C LEU A 9 18.24 -43.71 -10.31
N ALA A 10 18.27 -44.44 -11.42
CA ALA A 10 17.80 -44.00 -12.71
C ALA A 10 16.26 -43.88 -12.66
N THR A 11 15.74 -42.68 -12.69
CA THR A 11 14.31 -42.44 -12.89
C THR A 11 14.04 -42.43 -14.38
N THR A 12 13.43 -43.51 -14.84
CA THR A 12 12.91 -43.71 -16.21
C THR A 12 11.70 -42.82 -16.43
N LEU A 13 11.80 -41.90 -17.35
CA LEU A 13 10.64 -41.11 -17.87
C LEU A 13 9.76 -42.04 -18.73
N PRO A 14 8.43 -42.05 -18.59
CA PRO A 14 7.58 -42.78 -19.50
C PRO A 14 7.46 -42.05 -20.85
N ALA A 15 7.50 -42.84 -21.90
CA ALA A 15 7.42 -42.40 -23.29
C ALA A 15 6.10 -41.72 -23.62
N ALA A 16 6.20 -40.73 -24.52
CA ALA A 16 5.07 -40.03 -25.09
C ALA A 16 4.08 -41.00 -25.75
N HIS A 17 2.80 -40.94 -25.31
CA HIS A 17 1.73 -41.61 -26.01
C HIS A 17 1.32 -40.79 -27.22
N GLU A 18 1.43 -41.44 -28.38
CA GLU A 18 0.91 -41.00 -29.67
C GLU A 18 -0.60 -40.76 -29.57
N TRP A 19 -1.01 -39.56 -29.95
CA TRP A 19 -2.41 -39.26 -30.24
C TRP A 19 -2.65 -39.65 -31.71
N ALA A 20 -3.16 -40.85 -31.92
CA ALA A 20 -3.63 -41.28 -33.21
C ALA A 20 -4.99 -40.64 -33.49
N LEU A 21 -5.05 -39.84 -34.57
CA LEU A 21 -6.28 -39.40 -35.22
C LEU A 21 -6.97 -40.62 -35.83
N ALA A 22 -8.15 -40.94 -35.34
CA ALA A 22 -9.03 -41.92 -36.04
C ALA A 22 -9.78 -41.15 -37.13
N GLU A 23 -9.38 -41.34 -38.39
CA GLU A 23 -10.19 -41.06 -39.57
C GLU A 23 -11.12 -42.26 -39.85
N ASP A 24 -12.25 -41.93 -40.48
CA ASP A 24 -13.19 -42.76 -41.20
C ASP A 24 -14.36 -43.45 -40.45
N ALA A 25 -15.50 -42.81 -40.64
CA ALA A 25 -16.74 -43.52 -41.11
C ALA A 25 -17.74 -42.51 -41.71
N GLN A 26 -17.91 -42.57 -42.99
CA GLN A 26 -18.97 -41.94 -43.80
C GLN A 26 -20.19 -42.86 -43.88
N PRO A 27 -21.33 -42.48 -44.57
CA PRO A 27 -22.40 -41.59 -44.13
C PRO A 27 -23.77 -42.33 -44.12
N ALA A 28 -24.70 -41.86 -43.31
CA ALA A 28 -26.10 -42.30 -43.48
C ALA A 28 -27.06 -41.09 -43.40
N ALA A 29 -27.76 -40.95 -44.52
CA ALA A 29 -29.11 -40.41 -44.72
C ALA A 29 -29.47 -39.01 -44.13
N ARG A 30 -29.54 -38.07 -45.07
CA ARG A 30 -30.20 -36.77 -44.95
C ARG A 30 -31.70 -36.95 -44.71
N THR A 31 -32.16 -36.48 -43.56
CA THR A 31 -33.54 -36.04 -43.38
C THR A 31 -33.52 -34.51 -43.26
N ALA A 32 -34.15 -33.86 -44.22
CA ALA A 32 -34.26 -32.41 -44.28
C ALA A 32 -35.11 -31.91 -43.08
N VAL A 33 -34.46 -31.27 -42.15
CA VAL A 33 -35.15 -30.45 -41.13
C VAL A 33 -35.13 -29.03 -41.62
N ALA A 34 -36.32 -28.43 -41.75
CA ALA A 34 -36.49 -27.05 -42.18
C ALA A 34 -35.59 -26.09 -41.41
N GLN A 35 -34.81 -25.29 -42.16
CA GLN A 35 -34.07 -24.17 -41.66
C GLN A 35 -35.04 -23.11 -41.13
N GLN A 36 -35.19 -23.08 -39.79
CA GLN A 36 -35.66 -21.87 -39.15
C GLN A 36 -34.59 -20.81 -39.24
N ALA A 37 -34.93 -19.68 -39.85
CA ALA A 37 -34.07 -18.50 -39.88
C ALA A 37 -33.64 -18.10 -38.45
N PRO A 38 -32.35 -17.72 -38.27
CA PRO A 38 -31.94 -17.23 -36.99
C PRO A 38 -32.75 -15.97 -36.62
N PRO A 39 -33.12 -15.80 -35.32
CA PRO A 39 -33.75 -14.56 -34.90
C PRO A 39 -32.90 -13.38 -35.22
N ALA A 40 -33.52 -12.34 -35.76
CA ALA A 40 -32.86 -11.10 -36.14
C ALA A 40 -31.90 -10.64 -35.01
N ALA A 41 -30.64 -10.46 -35.36
CA ALA A 41 -29.66 -9.89 -34.45
C ALA A 41 -30.15 -8.51 -33.99
N THR A 42 -30.58 -8.42 -32.75
CA THR A 42 -30.86 -7.16 -32.11
C THR A 42 -29.54 -6.38 -32.09
N SER A 43 -29.48 -5.34 -32.89
CA SER A 43 -28.35 -4.44 -32.99
C SER A 43 -28.23 -3.70 -31.64
N PHE A 44 -27.21 -4.05 -30.88
CA PHE A 44 -26.82 -3.29 -29.67
C PHE A 44 -25.98 -2.04 -30.01
N ALA A 45 -26.21 -1.47 -31.20
CA ALA A 45 -25.43 -0.34 -31.71
C ALA A 45 -25.55 0.95 -30.87
N ASN A 46 -26.39 0.98 -29.83
CA ASN A 46 -26.59 2.14 -28.96
C ASN A 46 -26.38 1.84 -27.47
N LEU A 47 -25.60 0.81 -27.11
CA LEU A 47 -25.10 0.68 -25.76
C LEU A 47 -23.80 1.52 -25.68
N GLU A 48 -23.97 2.78 -25.39
CA GLU A 48 -22.91 3.63 -24.90
C GLU A 48 -22.53 3.12 -23.52
N LEU A 49 -21.38 2.48 -23.42
CA LEU A 49 -20.76 2.17 -22.14
C LEU A 49 -20.37 3.50 -21.52
N VAL A 50 -21.31 4.09 -20.78
CA VAL A 50 -20.97 5.15 -19.84
C VAL A 50 -20.14 4.46 -18.76
N ALA A 51 -18.83 4.66 -18.80
CA ALA A 51 -17.98 4.34 -17.66
C ALA A 51 -18.56 5.13 -16.50
N LEU A 52 -19.16 4.45 -15.52
CA LEU A 52 -19.35 4.99 -14.19
C LEU A 52 -17.95 5.16 -13.62
N GLU A 53 -17.27 6.26 -13.99
CA GLU A 53 -16.22 6.81 -13.18
C GLU A 53 -16.91 7.19 -11.87
N GLU A 54 -16.89 6.31 -10.89
CA GLU A 54 -17.06 6.73 -9.52
C GLU A 54 -16.04 7.84 -9.33
N GLU A 55 -16.51 9.09 -9.27
CA GLU A 55 -15.70 10.23 -8.87
C GLU A 55 -15.20 9.94 -7.46
N ARG A 56 -14.11 9.18 -7.37
CA ARG A 56 -13.36 9.09 -6.13
C ARG A 56 -12.84 10.49 -5.87
N PRO A 57 -13.17 11.09 -4.72
CA PRO A 57 -12.65 12.40 -4.41
C PRO A 57 -11.13 12.37 -4.60
N ALA A 58 -10.61 13.27 -5.38
CA ALA A 58 -9.18 13.36 -5.66
C ALA A 58 -8.45 13.36 -4.32
N LEU A 59 -7.46 12.45 -4.16
CA LEU A 59 -6.68 12.37 -2.94
C LEU A 59 -5.90 13.67 -2.79
N VAL A 60 -6.37 14.55 -1.91
CA VAL A 60 -5.85 15.92 -1.73
C VAL A 60 -4.51 15.93 -1.00
N GLY A 61 -3.97 14.78 -0.59
CA GLY A 61 -2.67 14.68 0.05
C GLY A 61 -2.58 13.57 1.08
N VAL A 62 -1.38 13.35 1.61
CA VAL A 62 -1.02 12.20 2.42
C VAL A 62 -0.25 12.64 3.67
N VAL A 63 -0.55 12.02 4.78
CA VAL A 63 0.28 12.08 5.99
C VAL A 63 1.12 10.81 6.10
N LEU A 64 2.43 10.92 5.89
CA LEU A 64 3.35 9.82 6.08
C LEU A 64 3.93 9.85 7.49
N VAL A 65 3.77 8.77 8.24
CA VAL A 65 4.31 8.60 9.58
C VAL A 65 5.42 7.55 9.55
N LEU A 66 6.64 7.99 9.82
CA LEU A 66 7.82 7.14 9.90
C LEU A 66 8.14 6.83 11.35
N ALA A 67 8.25 5.55 11.72
CA ALA A 67 8.49 5.11 13.08
C ALA A 67 9.27 3.78 13.11
N GLY A 68 9.81 3.44 14.28
CA GLY A 68 10.50 2.18 14.53
C GLY A 68 10.45 1.82 16.01
N VAL A 69 11.58 1.56 16.64
CA VAL A 69 11.65 1.19 18.06
C VAL A 69 11.11 2.31 18.95
N GLY A 70 10.16 2.00 19.82
CA GLY A 70 9.44 3.00 20.63
C GLY A 70 8.31 3.70 19.87
N GLY A 71 8.24 3.56 18.55
CA GLY A 71 7.24 4.19 17.68
C GLY A 71 5.79 3.78 17.90
N PRO A 72 5.46 2.51 18.20
CA PRO A 72 4.07 2.09 18.35
C PRO A 72 3.26 2.91 19.38
N ASP A 73 3.89 3.35 20.46
CA ASP A 73 3.22 4.20 21.46
C ASP A 73 2.97 5.61 20.94
N ALA A 74 3.96 6.19 20.24
CA ALA A 74 3.83 7.50 19.63
C ALA A 74 2.76 7.50 18.52
N VAL A 75 2.74 6.48 17.66
CA VAL A 75 1.72 6.31 16.61
C VAL A 75 0.32 6.17 17.23
N ARG A 76 0.14 5.38 18.31
CA ARG A 76 -1.14 5.27 19.02
C ARG A 76 -1.64 6.61 19.55
N LYS A 77 -0.75 7.39 20.18
CA LYS A 77 -1.09 8.71 20.70
C LYS A 77 -1.46 9.68 19.58
N LEU A 78 -0.72 9.66 18.46
CA LEU A 78 -1.01 10.45 17.27
C LEU A 78 -2.39 10.12 16.71
N LEU A 79 -2.64 8.84 16.39
CA LEU A 79 -3.89 8.40 15.76
C LEU A 79 -5.10 8.57 16.69
N GLY A 80 -4.92 8.38 18.01
CA GLY A 80 -6.00 8.60 18.98
C GLY A 80 -6.42 10.07 19.11
N ALA A 81 -5.54 11.00 18.73
CA ALA A 81 -5.81 12.44 18.75
C ALA A 81 -6.42 12.96 17.44
N LEU A 82 -6.37 12.19 16.34
CA LEU A 82 -7.04 12.56 15.09
C LEU A 82 -8.56 12.40 15.22
N PRO A 83 -9.37 13.35 14.68
CA PRO A 83 -10.82 13.24 14.66
C PRO A 83 -11.28 12.25 13.59
N ALA A 84 -12.54 11.82 13.65
CA ALA A 84 -13.12 10.91 12.68
C ALA A 84 -13.30 11.56 11.28
N GLU A 85 -13.42 12.86 11.27
CA GLU A 85 -13.62 13.70 10.09
C GLU A 85 -12.30 14.08 9.39
N PHE A 86 -11.17 13.53 9.83
CA PHE A 86 -9.89 13.80 9.19
C PHE A 86 -9.82 13.15 7.81
N GLU A 87 -9.87 13.94 6.77
CA GLU A 87 -10.06 13.47 5.38
C GLU A 87 -8.78 13.09 4.64
N ARG A 88 -7.62 13.11 5.30
CA ARG A 88 -6.36 12.70 4.66
C ARG A 88 -6.08 11.22 4.85
N ALA A 89 -5.47 10.59 3.85
CA ALA A 89 -4.88 9.26 4.04
C ALA A 89 -3.66 9.36 4.96
N VAL A 90 -3.55 8.44 5.92
CA VAL A 90 -2.42 8.36 6.84
C VAL A 90 -1.65 7.07 6.58
N LEU A 91 -0.42 7.18 6.13
CA LEU A 91 0.47 6.06 5.86
C LEU A 91 1.39 5.85 7.06
N VAL A 92 1.32 4.70 7.70
CA VAL A 92 2.16 4.36 8.85
C VAL A 92 3.20 3.34 8.41
N GLN A 93 4.44 3.79 8.22
CA GLN A 93 5.59 2.94 8.00
C GLN A 93 6.28 2.72 9.34
N LEU A 94 6.13 1.52 9.89
CA LEU A 94 6.71 1.15 11.17
C LEU A 94 7.55 -0.11 10.98
N ARG A 95 8.87 0.00 11.29
CA ARG A 95 9.78 -1.14 11.24
C ARG A 95 9.48 -2.06 12.42
N LEU A 96 9.02 -3.27 12.09
CA LEU A 96 8.69 -4.31 13.07
C LEU A 96 9.61 -5.51 12.86
N ASP A 97 10.33 -5.90 13.90
CA ASP A 97 11.02 -7.17 13.91
C ASP A 97 10.00 -8.31 13.90
N GLY A 98 10.03 -9.14 12.83
CA GLY A 98 9.17 -10.31 12.67
C GLY A 98 7.81 -10.06 12.01
N GLY A 99 7.57 -8.92 11.36
CA GLY A 99 6.49 -8.74 10.37
C GLY A 99 5.05 -8.92 10.84
N ARG A 100 4.74 -8.71 12.12
CA ARG A 100 3.38 -8.89 12.67
C ARG A 100 2.47 -7.69 12.44
N TYR A 101 2.35 -7.26 11.17
CA TYR A 101 1.56 -6.07 10.79
C TYR A 101 0.07 -6.23 11.08
N ASP A 102 -0.50 -7.45 10.98
CA ASP A 102 -1.90 -7.71 11.35
C ASP A 102 -2.20 -7.37 12.81
N ASN A 103 -1.26 -7.65 13.72
CA ASN A 103 -1.42 -7.30 15.12
C ASN A 103 -1.34 -5.79 15.33
N LEU A 104 -0.49 -5.11 14.57
CA LEU A 104 -0.40 -3.65 14.60
C LEU A 104 -1.70 -3.02 14.09
N VAL A 105 -2.26 -3.49 12.97
CA VAL A 105 -3.57 -3.05 12.48
C VAL A 105 -4.64 -3.18 13.56
N LYS A 106 -4.73 -4.35 14.23
CA LYS A 106 -5.68 -4.58 15.32
C LYS A 106 -5.48 -3.64 16.51
N GLN A 107 -4.21 -3.34 16.85
CA GLN A 107 -3.89 -2.43 17.97
C GLN A 107 -4.25 -0.98 17.64
N LEU A 108 -3.91 -0.52 16.42
CA LEU A 108 -4.20 0.83 15.98
C LEU A 108 -5.70 1.06 15.75
N SER A 109 -6.43 0.05 15.28
CA SER A 109 -7.91 0.12 15.12
C SER A 109 -8.65 0.33 16.44
N ARG A 110 -8.05 -0.03 17.57
CA ARG A 110 -8.69 0.16 18.89
C ARG A 110 -8.63 1.60 19.40
N VAL A 111 -7.68 2.37 18.91
CA VAL A 111 -7.42 3.74 19.38
C VAL A 111 -7.75 4.79 18.32
N SER A 112 -7.70 4.44 17.07
CA SER A 112 -8.02 5.33 15.95
C SER A 112 -9.53 5.45 15.76
N LYS A 113 -10.00 6.66 15.47
CA LYS A 113 -11.38 6.92 15.02
C LYS A 113 -11.53 6.73 13.51
N LEU A 114 -10.41 6.71 12.78
CA LEU A 114 -10.35 6.43 11.36
C LEU A 114 -10.31 4.94 11.09
N LYS A 115 -10.72 4.52 9.90
CA LYS A 115 -10.56 3.13 9.45
C LYS A 115 -9.06 2.80 9.37
N VAL A 116 -8.65 1.68 9.97
CA VAL A 116 -7.27 1.19 9.91
C VAL A 116 -7.22 -0.10 9.11
N THR A 117 -6.36 -0.17 8.11
CA THR A 117 -6.18 -1.35 7.27
C THR A 117 -4.71 -1.56 6.93
N MET A 118 -4.36 -2.72 6.40
CA MET A 118 -3.04 -2.99 5.83
C MET A 118 -2.98 -2.43 4.41
N ALA A 119 -1.85 -1.84 4.04
CA ALA A 119 -1.59 -1.44 2.66
C ALA A 119 -1.34 -2.69 1.81
N MET A 120 -2.03 -2.80 0.69
CA MET A 120 -1.88 -3.91 -0.26
C MET A 120 -1.48 -3.35 -1.62
N PRO A 121 -0.43 -3.89 -2.28
CA PRO A 121 -0.08 -3.49 -3.62
C PRO A 121 -1.28 -3.58 -4.58
N GLY A 122 -1.46 -2.56 -5.40
CA GLY A 122 -2.60 -2.42 -6.31
C GLY A 122 -3.79 -1.64 -5.76
N ASP A 123 -3.89 -1.45 -4.43
CA ASP A 123 -4.95 -0.64 -3.85
C ASP A 123 -4.67 0.85 -4.01
N ALA A 124 -5.71 1.62 -4.35
CA ALA A 124 -5.65 3.08 -4.32
C ALA A 124 -5.78 3.59 -2.88
N LEU A 125 -5.13 4.70 -2.58
CA LEU A 125 -5.25 5.36 -1.30
C LEU A 125 -6.64 6.05 -1.19
N ALA A 126 -7.30 5.85 -0.06
CA ALA A 126 -8.58 6.49 0.25
C ALA A 126 -8.40 7.51 1.38
N ALA A 127 -9.06 8.66 1.25
CA ALA A 127 -9.13 9.66 2.30
C ALA A 127 -9.73 9.08 3.60
N GLY A 128 -9.38 9.64 4.75
CA GLY A 128 -9.91 9.20 6.04
C GLY A 128 -9.51 7.79 6.46
N THR A 129 -8.48 7.23 5.82
CA THR A 129 -8.03 5.85 6.09
C THR A 129 -6.57 5.84 6.54
N VAL A 130 -6.30 5.06 7.57
CA VAL A 130 -4.95 4.77 8.06
C VAL A 130 -4.48 3.46 7.46
N TYR A 131 -3.36 3.50 6.77
CA TYR A 131 -2.73 2.34 6.15
C TYR A 131 -1.46 1.96 6.90
N VAL A 132 -1.43 0.76 7.44
CA VAL A 132 -0.20 0.16 7.97
C VAL A 132 0.57 -0.43 6.79
N MET A 133 1.75 0.09 6.54
CA MET A 133 2.59 -0.33 5.41
C MET A 133 3.53 -1.46 5.82
N PRO A 134 3.38 -2.67 5.25
CA PRO A 134 4.37 -3.73 5.41
C PRO A 134 5.71 -3.34 4.78
N GLU A 135 6.75 -4.05 5.18
CA GLU A 135 8.04 -3.96 4.49
C GLU A 135 7.88 -4.43 3.03
N GLY A 136 8.49 -3.71 2.09
CA GLY A 136 8.37 -4.01 0.67
C GLY A 136 7.20 -3.30 -0.04
N VAL A 137 6.31 -2.63 0.69
CA VAL A 137 5.21 -1.86 0.08
C VAL A 137 5.61 -0.39 -0.03
N GLY A 138 5.52 0.15 -1.22
CA GLY A 138 5.73 1.56 -1.56
C GLY A 138 4.46 2.23 -2.06
N VAL A 139 4.62 3.45 -2.56
CA VAL A 139 3.55 4.25 -3.15
C VAL A 139 4.03 4.80 -4.49
N ALA A 140 3.16 4.84 -5.49
CA ALA A 140 3.43 5.47 -6.77
C ALA A 140 2.22 6.31 -7.23
N ASP A 141 2.50 7.26 -8.14
CA ASP A 141 1.44 7.97 -8.85
C ASP A 141 0.80 7.03 -9.89
N ALA A 142 -0.49 6.81 -9.75
CA ALA A 142 -1.29 5.99 -10.66
C ALA A 142 -2.05 6.84 -11.72
N GLY A 143 -1.75 8.13 -11.83
CA GLY A 143 -2.39 9.06 -12.77
C GLY A 143 -3.76 9.58 -12.31
N SER A 144 -4.47 8.85 -11.47
CA SER A 144 -5.72 9.26 -10.81
C SER A 144 -5.54 9.49 -9.30
N GLY A 145 -4.30 9.51 -8.83
CA GLY A 145 -3.93 9.62 -7.42
C GLY A 145 -2.82 8.64 -7.05
N LEU A 146 -2.57 8.48 -5.77
CA LEU A 146 -1.54 7.57 -5.27
C LEU A 146 -2.09 6.16 -5.09
N ALA A 147 -1.30 5.14 -5.44
CA ALA A 147 -1.60 3.73 -5.21
C ALA A 147 -0.41 3.02 -4.56
N PHE A 148 -0.70 1.94 -3.84
CA PHE A 148 0.34 1.09 -3.27
C PHE A 148 0.96 0.19 -4.34
N ILE A 149 2.28 0.02 -4.28
CA ILE A 149 3.05 -0.83 -5.18
C ILE A 149 3.91 -1.81 -4.39
N ASP A 150 4.25 -2.92 -5.02
CA ASP A 150 5.21 -3.90 -4.49
C ASP A 150 6.63 -3.42 -4.84
N ASP A 151 7.08 -2.42 -4.12
CA ASP A 151 8.40 -1.84 -4.26
C ASP A 151 8.79 -1.10 -2.97
N THR A 152 10.06 -1.22 -2.59
CA THR A 152 10.67 -0.45 -1.49
C THR A 152 11.15 0.92 -1.92
N GLY A 153 10.79 1.37 -3.15
CA GLY A 153 11.23 2.58 -3.76
C GLY A 153 11.09 3.85 -2.94
N GLU A 154 11.24 4.96 -3.58
CA GLU A 154 11.31 6.28 -2.97
C GLU A 154 9.94 6.75 -2.46
N LEU A 155 9.54 6.24 -1.29
CA LEU A 155 8.25 6.52 -0.68
C LEU A 155 7.98 8.03 -0.46
N ILE A 156 9.01 8.80 -0.13
CA ILE A 156 8.86 10.23 0.22
C ILE A 156 8.82 11.10 -1.04
N GLY A 157 9.67 10.82 -2.03
CA GLY A 157 9.82 11.66 -3.22
C GLY A 157 8.60 11.65 -4.16
N VAL A 158 7.73 10.64 -4.07
CA VAL A 158 6.50 10.57 -4.88
C VAL A 158 5.33 11.34 -4.27
N LEU A 159 5.44 11.80 -3.02
CA LEU A 159 4.36 12.51 -2.35
C LEU A 159 4.22 13.94 -2.90
N PRO A 160 2.99 14.42 -3.18
CA PRO A 160 2.76 15.80 -3.58
C PRO A 160 3.13 16.75 -2.43
N PRO A 161 4.18 17.58 -2.56
CA PRO A 161 4.76 18.26 -1.40
C PRO A 161 3.79 19.19 -0.68
N GLN A 162 3.10 20.05 -1.40
CA GLN A 162 2.23 21.08 -0.81
C GLN A 162 1.00 20.50 -0.09
N GLU A 163 0.62 19.28 -0.45
CA GLU A 163 -0.57 18.60 0.05
C GLU A 163 -0.25 17.50 1.06
N SER A 164 1.04 17.27 1.34
CA SER A 164 1.47 16.16 2.18
C SER A 164 2.21 16.61 3.44
N ALA A 165 2.23 15.71 4.41
CA ALA A 165 3.06 15.83 5.60
C ALA A 165 3.93 14.59 5.81
N VAL A 166 5.10 14.79 6.42
CA VAL A 166 5.94 13.69 6.92
C VAL A 166 6.20 13.88 8.40
N LEU A 167 5.82 12.89 9.19
CA LEU A 167 6.09 12.87 10.63
C LEU A 167 7.15 11.83 10.95
N VAL A 168 8.22 12.26 11.57
CA VAL A 168 9.33 11.40 12.02
C VAL A 168 9.20 11.18 13.52
N LEU A 169 8.86 9.94 13.90
CA LEU A 169 8.65 9.55 15.28
C LEU A 169 9.81 8.66 15.79
N SER A 170 9.75 8.28 17.07
CA SER A 170 10.74 7.43 17.71
C SER A 170 11.11 6.21 16.87
N GLY A 171 12.41 5.96 16.70
CA GLY A 171 12.97 4.81 16.00
C GLY A 171 12.81 4.84 14.47
N ALA A 172 12.38 5.95 13.90
CA ALA A 172 12.36 6.12 12.45
C ALA A 172 13.76 5.94 11.85
N ASP A 173 13.81 5.53 10.59
CA ASP A 173 15.07 5.35 9.89
C ASP A 173 15.72 6.71 9.57
N SER A 174 16.93 6.93 10.11
CA SER A 174 17.69 8.15 9.87
C SER A 174 18.04 8.38 8.41
N ALA A 175 18.14 7.32 7.60
CA ALA A 175 18.41 7.43 6.16
C ALA A 175 17.27 8.12 5.39
N ARG A 176 16.08 8.24 5.98
CA ARG A 176 14.92 8.91 5.38
C ARG A 176 14.83 10.40 5.69
N VAL A 177 15.67 10.90 6.59
CA VAL A 177 15.59 12.30 7.07
C VAL A 177 15.91 13.29 5.94
N ASP A 178 16.95 13.02 5.15
CA ASP A 178 17.34 13.91 4.05
C ASP A 178 16.22 14.03 3.00
N ALA A 179 15.57 12.92 2.66
CA ALA A 179 14.43 12.93 1.74
C ALA A 179 13.23 13.70 2.34
N ALA A 180 12.98 13.56 3.64
CA ALA A 180 11.93 14.33 4.31
C ALA A 180 12.23 15.84 4.31
N LEU A 181 13.47 16.23 4.59
CA LEU A 181 13.89 17.63 4.54
C LEU A 181 13.85 18.21 3.11
N ALA A 182 14.22 17.41 2.11
CA ALA A 182 14.08 17.80 0.70
C ALA A 182 12.62 18.04 0.33
N LEU A 183 11.71 17.18 0.80
CA LEU A 183 10.27 17.35 0.59
C LEU A 183 9.75 18.62 1.30
N ALA A 184 10.26 18.91 2.51
CA ALA A 184 9.95 20.16 3.23
C ALA A 184 10.39 21.39 2.42
N GLY A 185 11.55 21.36 1.80
CA GLY A 185 12.05 22.43 0.91
C GLY A 185 11.15 22.67 -0.30
N ASN A 186 10.34 21.68 -0.69
CA ASN A 186 9.34 21.76 -1.75
C ASN A 186 7.92 22.11 -1.26
N GLY A 187 7.76 22.41 0.05
CA GLY A 187 6.49 22.92 0.60
C GLY A 187 5.70 21.93 1.46
N ALA A 188 6.18 20.70 1.67
CA ALA A 188 5.53 19.78 2.58
C ALA A 188 5.71 20.21 4.05
N TRP A 189 4.74 19.87 4.89
CA TRP A 189 4.93 20.02 6.32
C TRP A 189 5.67 18.81 6.89
N VAL A 190 6.86 19.05 7.43
CA VAL A 190 7.69 17.99 8.02
C VAL A 190 7.96 18.32 9.47
N ALA A 191 7.66 17.40 10.37
CA ALA A 191 7.85 17.58 11.79
C ALA A 191 8.30 16.30 12.49
N GLY A 192 8.95 16.44 13.64
CA GLY A 192 9.44 15.33 14.44
C GLY A 192 8.73 15.21 15.79
N GLN A 193 8.80 14.02 16.38
CA GLN A 193 8.40 13.83 17.77
C GLN A 193 9.30 14.64 18.70
N ALA A 194 8.75 15.26 19.74
CA ALA A 194 9.54 15.89 20.78
C ALA A 194 10.52 14.87 21.40
N LEU A 195 11.75 15.32 21.69
CA LEU A 195 12.80 14.44 22.25
C LEU A 195 12.39 13.87 23.60
N GLU A 196 11.61 14.62 24.37
CA GLU A 196 11.02 14.13 25.61
C GLU A 196 9.99 13.02 25.31
N GLY A 197 10.21 11.84 25.87
CA GLY A 197 9.39 10.66 25.60
C GLY A 197 9.68 9.96 24.28
N CYS A 198 10.75 10.33 23.57
CA CYS A 198 11.28 9.65 22.40
C CYS A 198 12.29 8.59 22.86
N TYR A 199 12.01 7.30 22.61
CA TYR A 199 12.90 6.21 23.03
C TYR A 199 14.17 6.16 22.17
N ASP A 200 14.04 6.26 20.87
CA ASP A 200 15.12 6.36 19.90
C ASP A 200 14.96 7.67 19.12
N ALA A 201 15.81 8.62 19.43
CA ALA A 201 15.73 9.98 18.92
C ALA A 201 16.68 10.27 17.75
N ALA A 202 17.41 9.26 17.22
CA ALA A 202 18.45 9.50 16.22
C ALA A 202 17.93 10.26 14.99
N ALA A 203 16.89 9.76 14.35
CA ALA A 203 16.29 10.41 13.18
C ALA A 203 15.65 11.76 13.53
N VAL A 204 14.99 11.86 14.68
CA VAL A 204 14.34 13.10 15.14
C VAL A 204 15.37 14.20 15.42
N THR A 205 16.52 13.84 15.99
CA THR A 205 17.62 14.80 16.24
C THR A 205 18.19 15.34 14.93
N LEU A 206 18.40 14.47 13.94
CA LEU A 206 18.85 14.89 12.61
C LEU A 206 17.82 15.80 11.94
N LEU A 207 16.56 15.46 12.04
CA LEU A 207 15.47 16.25 11.49
C LEU A 207 15.39 17.65 12.13
N ALA A 208 15.53 17.74 13.46
CA ALA A 208 15.59 19.00 14.19
C ALA A 208 16.79 19.85 13.80
N ALA A 209 17.96 19.22 13.58
CA ALA A 209 19.15 19.90 13.08
C ALA A 209 18.93 20.49 11.67
N GLY A 210 18.06 19.87 10.86
CA GLY A 210 17.60 20.39 9.58
C GLY A 210 16.54 21.49 9.67
N GLY A 211 16.16 21.92 10.88
CA GLY A 211 15.23 23.04 11.13
C GLY A 211 13.75 22.64 11.19
N ALA A 212 13.41 21.36 11.21
CA ALA A 212 12.02 20.92 11.35
C ALA A 212 11.50 21.13 12.79
N GLU A 213 10.21 21.39 12.89
CA GLU A 213 9.52 21.54 14.17
C GLU A 213 9.40 20.21 14.94
N LEU A 214 9.45 20.29 16.26
CA LEU A 214 9.23 19.15 17.13
C LEU A 214 7.97 19.35 17.97
N GLY A 215 7.22 18.26 18.18
CA GLY A 215 6.03 18.27 19.02
C GLY A 215 5.72 16.90 19.61
N THR A 216 4.95 16.90 20.68
CA THR A 216 4.39 15.64 21.19
C THR A 216 3.46 15.03 20.14
N PRO A 217 3.24 13.70 20.11
CA PRO A 217 2.33 13.10 19.13
C PRO A 217 0.95 13.73 19.10
N ALA A 218 0.43 14.19 20.25
CA ALA A 218 -0.85 14.88 20.34
C ALA A 218 -0.82 16.29 19.72
N GLN A 219 0.27 17.04 19.94
CA GLN A 219 0.47 18.36 19.30
C GLN A 219 0.62 18.23 17.78
N LEU A 220 1.38 17.23 17.32
CA LEU A 220 1.52 16.94 15.89
C LEU A 220 0.16 16.64 15.24
N ALA A 221 -0.70 15.83 15.91
CA ALA A 221 -2.05 15.57 15.45
C ALA A 221 -2.91 16.86 15.39
N GLN A 222 -2.82 17.72 16.41
CA GLN A 222 -3.53 19.00 16.42
C GLN A 222 -3.10 19.91 15.26
N THR A 223 -1.79 19.97 14.98
CA THR A 223 -1.27 20.75 13.85
C THR A 223 -1.75 20.17 12.51
N LEU A 224 -1.78 18.83 12.35
CA LEU A 224 -2.36 18.18 11.17
C LEU A 224 -3.82 18.60 10.96
N VAL A 225 -4.62 18.54 12.02
CA VAL A 225 -6.03 18.93 11.97
C VAL A 225 -6.18 20.41 11.63
N ALA A 226 -5.43 21.29 12.29
CA ALA A 226 -5.48 22.74 12.02
C ALA A 226 -5.06 23.10 10.57
N ARG A 227 -4.23 22.25 9.94
CA ARG A 227 -3.73 22.50 8.59
C ARG A 227 -4.72 22.04 7.52
N TRP A 228 -5.52 21.00 7.80
CA TRP A 228 -6.38 20.35 6.81
C TRP A 228 -7.79 20.01 7.33
N ALA A 229 -8.30 20.73 8.32
CA ALA A 229 -9.68 20.65 8.79
C ALA A 229 -10.59 21.62 8.03
#